data_711ceab8e1f9cbcc25a32fbf67e33d82
#
_entry.id   711ceab8e1f9cbcc25a32fbf67e33d82
#
_cell.length_a   1.000
_cell.length_b   1.000
_cell.length_c   1.000
_cell.angle_alpha   90.00
_cell.angle_beta   90.00
_cell.angle_gamma   90.00
#
_symmetry.space_group_name_H-M   'P 1'
#
loop_
_entity.id
_entity.type
_entity.pdbx_description
1 polymer ?
#
loop_
_entity_poly.entity_id
_entity_poly.type
_entity_poly.pdbx_seq_one_letter_code
_entity_poly.pdbx_strand_id
1 'polypeptide(L)'
;MLPNLRRLTPYFKPYKAQLLTGLAFVVLAAAITSVIPWILQRAIDAIRADATVSSVWMLAGALVGTALVGGALRYGMREWLNGLSRWVEYDLRNDLFEHLEALDASYYTRTRTGDIMARLTNDLSAVRMTAGPAIMYLTNTVFGGIFALYFMSRIDVRLTLLALCPMILLPIISVKLAKLIHIRFESVQEHFSSLTT
;
A
#
# COMPACT_ATOMS: atom_id res chain seq x y z
N MET A 1 -1.27 19.04 5.28
CA MET A 1 -1.36 18.00 4.22
C MET A 1 -2.79 17.56 3.91
N LEU A 2 -3.67 17.36 4.88
CA LEU A 2 -5.08 16.92 4.68
C LEU A 2 -5.99 17.84 3.82
N PRO A 3 -5.89 19.19 3.87
CA PRO A 3 -6.78 20.05 3.07
C PRO A 3 -6.58 19.91 1.56
N ASN A 4 -5.37 19.57 1.12
CA ASN A 4 -5.08 19.41 -0.31
C ASN A 4 -5.61 18.09 -0.88
N LEU A 5 -5.68 17.03 -0.08
CA LEU A 5 -6.29 15.76 -0.49
C LEU A 5 -7.80 15.88 -0.71
N ARG A 6 -8.46 16.80 0.01
CA ARG A 6 -9.90 17.08 -0.18
C ARG A 6 -10.23 17.64 -1.56
N ARG A 7 -9.26 18.29 -2.22
CA ARG A 7 -9.42 18.79 -3.59
C ARG A 7 -9.42 17.67 -4.65
N LEU A 8 -8.91 16.50 -4.31
CA LEU A 8 -8.94 15.33 -5.20
C LEU A 8 -10.28 14.55 -5.12
N THR A 9 -11.07 14.76 -4.07
CA THR A 9 -12.34 14.02 -3.89
C THR A 9 -13.33 14.15 -5.05
N PRO A 10 -13.44 15.28 -5.78
CA PRO A 10 -14.31 15.35 -6.96
C PRO A 10 -13.94 14.35 -8.05
N TYR A 11 -12.65 14.12 -8.28
CA TYR A 11 -12.15 13.20 -9.31
C TYR A 11 -12.42 11.71 -8.99
N PHE A 12 -12.67 11.39 -7.71
CA PHE A 12 -13.08 10.03 -7.30
C PHE A 12 -14.59 9.78 -7.45
N LYS A 13 -15.40 10.84 -7.54
CA LYS A 13 -16.86 10.71 -7.61
C LYS A 13 -17.36 9.88 -8.79
N PRO A 14 -16.86 10.05 -10.03
CA PRO A 14 -17.27 9.24 -11.16
C PRO A 14 -16.92 7.76 -11.00
N TYR A 15 -15.83 7.47 -10.30
CA TYR A 15 -15.23 6.12 -10.17
C TYR A 15 -15.52 5.43 -8.83
N LYS A 16 -16.56 5.85 -8.10
CA LYS A 16 -16.92 5.30 -6.79
C LYS A 16 -17.10 3.77 -6.81
N ALA A 17 -17.74 3.26 -7.85
CA ALA A 17 -17.95 1.82 -8.00
C ALA A 17 -16.62 1.07 -8.13
N GLN A 18 -15.70 1.59 -8.95
CA GLN A 18 -14.35 1.03 -9.09
C GLN A 18 -13.56 1.08 -7.78
N LEU A 19 -13.64 2.19 -7.04
CA LEU A 19 -12.99 2.33 -5.76
C LEU A 19 -13.53 1.30 -4.76
N LEU A 20 -14.85 1.19 -4.63
CA LEU A 20 -15.49 0.25 -3.70
C LEU A 20 -15.20 -1.20 -4.04
N THR A 21 -15.29 -1.57 -5.32
CA THR A 21 -14.95 -2.94 -5.76
C THR A 21 -13.47 -3.25 -5.56
N GLY A 22 -12.57 -2.30 -5.86
CA GLY A 22 -11.15 -2.46 -5.61
C GLY A 22 -10.84 -2.63 -4.11
N LEU A 23 -11.47 -1.84 -3.24
CA LEU A 23 -11.34 -1.97 -1.79
C LEU A 23 -11.91 -3.29 -1.28
N ALA A 24 -13.04 -3.76 -1.83
CA ALA A 24 -13.59 -5.07 -1.50
C ALA A 24 -12.61 -6.20 -1.84
N PHE A 25 -11.95 -6.15 -3.01
CA PHE A 25 -10.90 -7.10 -3.36
C PHE A 25 -9.72 -7.08 -2.38
N VAL A 26 -9.31 -5.87 -1.90
CA VAL A 26 -8.24 -5.76 -0.89
C VAL A 26 -8.64 -6.48 0.39
N VAL A 27 -9.84 -6.21 0.91
CA VAL A 27 -10.33 -6.79 2.16
C VAL A 27 -10.50 -8.31 2.04
N LEU A 28 -11.09 -8.78 0.94
CA LEU A 28 -11.26 -10.22 0.68
C LEU A 28 -9.91 -10.94 0.51
N ALA A 29 -8.97 -10.34 -0.21
CA ALA A 29 -7.63 -10.90 -0.37
C ALA A 29 -6.89 -10.99 0.97
N ALA A 30 -6.98 -9.95 1.81
CA ALA A 30 -6.41 -9.95 3.15
C ALA A 30 -7.05 -11.02 4.05
N ALA A 31 -8.38 -11.12 4.04
CA ALA A 31 -9.12 -12.12 4.82
C ALA A 31 -8.72 -13.55 4.43
N ILE A 32 -8.77 -13.87 3.13
CA ILE A 32 -8.44 -15.22 2.63
C ILE A 32 -6.99 -15.58 2.91
N THR A 33 -6.06 -14.66 2.68
CA THR A 33 -4.63 -14.92 2.95
C THR A 33 -4.37 -15.17 4.44
N SER A 34 -5.09 -14.48 5.32
CA SER A 34 -4.94 -14.64 6.77
C SER A 34 -5.47 -15.99 7.31
N VAL A 35 -6.22 -16.75 6.51
CA VAL A 35 -6.66 -18.12 6.85
C VAL A 35 -5.52 -19.15 6.68
N ILE A 36 -4.52 -18.87 5.85
CA ILE A 36 -3.43 -19.81 5.53
C ILE A 36 -2.72 -20.35 6.79
N PRO A 37 -2.29 -19.52 7.77
CA PRO A 37 -1.65 -20.01 8.97
C PRO A 37 -2.53 -20.96 9.78
N TRP A 38 -3.84 -20.71 9.83
CA TRP A 38 -4.79 -21.56 10.54
C TRP A 38 -5.00 -22.92 9.86
N ILE A 39 -5.07 -22.98 8.52
CA ILE A 39 -5.11 -24.25 7.79
C ILE A 39 -3.80 -25.01 7.99
N LEU A 40 -2.66 -24.30 7.95
CA LEU A 40 -1.34 -24.91 8.18
C LEU A 40 -1.22 -25.50 9.58
N GLN A 41 -1.70 -24.79 10.61
CA GLN A 41 -1.76 -25.33 11.98
C GLN A 41 -2.54 -26.62 12.01
N ARG A 42 -3.75 -26.65 11.43
CA ARG A 42 -4.58 -27.87 11.36
C ARG A 42 -3.90 -29.02 10.61
N ALA A 43 -3.17 -28.72 9.55
CA ALA A 43 -2.42 -29.71 8.81
C ALA A 43 -1.32 -30.34 9.65
N ILE A 44 -0.56 -29.52 10.40
CA ILE A 44 0.49 -29.99 11.31
C ILE A 44 -0.12 -30.82 12.45
N ASP A 45 -1.23 -30.38 13.04
CA ASP A 45 -1.89 -31.09 14.12
C ASP A 45 -2.46 -32.45 13.63
N ALA A 46 -3.00 -32.51 12.41
CA ALA A 46 -3.45 -33.73 11.79
C ALA A 46 -2.32 -34.76 11.58
N ILE A 47 -1.15 -34.28 11.12
CA ILE A 47 0.04 -35.13 10.96
C ILE A 47 0.53 -35.68 12.32
N ARG A 48 0.52 -34.84 13.36
CA ARG A 48 0.91 -35.26 14.71
C ARG A 48 -0.05 -36.26 15.37
N ALA A 49 -1.29 -36.22 14.98
CA ALA A 49 -2.35 -37.10 15.48
C ALA A 49 -2.50 -38.39 14.65
N ASP A 50 -1.52 -38.74 13.79
CA ASP A 50 -1.56 -39.89 12.89
C ASP A 50 -2.88 -39.95 12.06
N ALA A 51 -3.37 -38.78 11.62
CA ALA A 51 -4.59 -38.72 10.82
C ALA A 51 -4.43 -39.44 9.48
N THR A 52 -5.56 -39.83 8.90
CA THR A 52 -5.56 -40.53 7.60
C THR A 52 -4.90 -39.67 6.52
N VAL A 53 -4.19 -40.32 5.61
CA VAL A 53 -3.54 -39.71 4.44
C VAL A 53 -4.52 -38.83 3.64
N SER A 54 -5.79 -39.27 3.55
CA SER A 54 -6.86 -38.50 2.90
C SER A 54 -7.11 -37.15 3.56
N SER A 55 -7.08 -37.07 4.90
CA SER A 55 -7.26 -35.81 5.62
C SER A 55 -6.12 -34.82 5.34
N VAL A 56 -4.89 -35.32 5.25
CA VAL A 56 -3.71 -34.49 4.94
C VAL A 56 -3.80 -33.95 3.50
N TRP A 57 -4.19 -34.78 2.53
CA TRP A 57 -4.42 -34.33 1.16
C TRP A 57 -5.52 -33.28 1.03
N MET A 58 -6.60 -33.41 1.79
CA MET A 58 -7.68 -32.43 1.82
C MET A 58 -7.18 -31.07 2.34
N LEU A 59 -6.39 -31.05 3.40
CA LEU A 59 -5.80 -29.82 3.95
C LEU A 59 -4.76 -29.20 3.02
N ALA A 60 -3.95 -30.03 2.35
CA ALA A 60 -3.04 -29.57 1.32
C ALA A 60 -3.78 -28.93 0.12
N GLY A 61 -4.86 -29.58 -0.33
CA GLY A 61 -5.76 -29.02 -1.35
C GLY A 61 -6.39 -27.70 -0.93
N ALA A 62 -6.82 -27.59 0.33
CA ALA A 62 -7.34 -26.35 0.90
C ALA A 62 -6.31 -25.23 0.93
N LEU A 63 -5.04 -25.52 1.25
CA LEU A 63 -3.93 -24.53 1.20
C LEU A 63 -3.72 -24.04 -0.23
N VAL A 64 -3.64 -24.94 -1.20
CA VAL A 64 -3.45 -24.59 -2.62
C VAL A 64 -4.65 -23.77 -3.12
N GLY A 65 -5.88 -24.21 -2.82
CA GLY A 65 -7.09 -23.49 -3.19
C GLY A 65 -7.15 -22.08 -2.62
N THR A 66 -6.81 -21.93 -1.32
CA THR A 66 -6.75 -20.64 -0.64
C THR A 66 -5.69 -19.74 -1.27
N ALA A 67 -4.52 -20.29 -1.63
CA ALA A 67 -3.44 -19.53 -2.29
C ALA A 67 -3.86 -19.07 -3.69
N LEU A 68 -4.52 -19.90 -4.48
CA LEU A 68 -5.01 -19.56 -5.82
C LEU A 68 -6.10 -18.48 -5.76
N VAL A 69 -7.11 -18.63 -4.89
CA VAL A 69 -8.15 -17.62 -4.71
C VAL A 69 -7.58 -16.31 -4.20
N GLY A 70 -6.68 -16.36 -3.22
CA GLY A 70 -5.98 -15.17 -2.71
C GLY A 70 -5.13 -14.49 -3.79
N GLY A 71 -4.49 -15.26 -4.67
CA GLY A 71 -3.75 -14.75 -5.83
C GLY A 71 -4.65 -14.04 -6.84
N ALA A 72 -5.78 -14.66 -7.20
CA ALA A 72 -6.78 -14.08 -8.11
C ALA A 72 -7.37 -12.77 -7.56
N LEU A 73 -7.69 -12.73 -6.27
CA LEU A 73 -8.20 -11.52 -5.61
C LEU A 73 -7.13 -10.40 -5.57
N ARG A 74 -5.85 -10.73 -5.33
CA ARG A 74 -4.74 -9.76 -5.39
C ARG A 74 -4.53 -9.22 -6.81
N TYR A 75 -4.70 -10.05 -7.81
CA TYR A 75 -4.67 -9.59 -9.20
C TYR A 75 -5.81 -8.59 -9.46
N GLY A 76 -7.05 -8.95 -9.11
CA GLY A 76 -8.20 -8.07 -9.24
C GLY A 76 -8.02 -6.74 -8.50
N MET A 77 -7.55 -6.78 -7.25
CA MET A 77 -7.22 -5.60 -6.46
C MET A 77 -6.28 -4.63 -7.21
N ARG A 78 -5.19 -5.17 -7.78
CA ARG A 78 -4.22 -4.36 -8.53
C ARG A 78 -4.83 -3.76 -9.79
N GLU A 79 -5.56 -4.55 -10.55
CA GLU A 79 -6.17 -4.11 -11.80
C GLU A 79 -7.17 -2.98 -11.57
N TRP A 80 -8.09 -3.16 -10.61
CA TRP A 80 -9.11 -2.17 -10.30
C TRP A 80 -8.56 -0.87 -9.70
N LEU A 81 -7.67 -0.94 -8.71
CA LEU A 81 -7.16 0.25 -8.05
C LEU A 81 -6.09 0.99 -8.86
N ASN A 82 -5.24 0.27 -9.60
CA ASN A 82 -4.31 0.92 -10.52
C ASN A 82 -5.05 1.49 -11.74
N GLY A 83 -6.07 0.80 -12.26
CA GLY A 83 -6.95 1.32 -13.30
C GLY A 83 -7.62 2.63 -12.87
N LEU A 84 -8.22 2.64 -11.66
CA LEU A 84 -8.80 3.84 -11.06
C LEU A 84 -7.79 5.01 -11.03
N SER A 85 -6.57 4.76 -10.55
CA SER A 85 -5.56 5.81 -10.43
C SER A 85 -5.16 6.41 -11.78
N ARG A 86 -5.18 5.60 -12.85
CA ARG A 86 -4.92 6.07 -14.22
C ARG A 86 -6.05 6.94 -14.76
N TRP A 87 -7.30 6.59 -14.45
CA TRP A 87 -8.44 7.44 -14.85
C TRP A 87 -8.44 8.78 -14.12
N VAL A 88 -8.15 8.78 -12.81
CA VAL A 88 -8.00 10.02 -12.03
C VAL A 88 -6.84 10.87 -12.58
N GLU A 89 -5.71 10.26 -12.94
CA GLU A 89 -4.58 10.96 -13.58
C GLU A 89 -4.98 11.55 -14.92
N TYR A 90 -5.73 10.80 -15.73
CA TYR A 90 -6.19 11.24 -17.04
C TYR A 90 -7.10 12.47 -16.95
N ASP A 91 -8.12 12.41 -16.07
CA ASP A 91 -9.04 13.53 -15.87
C ASP A 91 -8.30 14.78 -15.37
N LEU A 92 -7.41 14.60 -14.39
CA LEU A 92 -6.64 15.69 -13.82
C LEU A 92 -5.66 16.30 -14.86
N ARG A 93 -5.11 15.48 -15.76
CA ARG A 93 -4.24 15.93 -16.84
C ARG A 93 -5.02 16.75 -17.86
N ASN A 94 -6.21 16.32 -18.21
CA ASN A 94 -7.07 17.07 -19.15
C ASN A 94 -7.49 18.42 -18.58
N ASP A 95 -7.95 18.46 -17.31
CA ASP A 95 -8.31 19.71 -16.64
C ASP A 95 -7.12 20.68 -16.54
N LEU A 96 -5.93 20.12 -16.26
CA LEU A 96 -4.71 20.93 -16.18
C LEU A 96 -4.31 21.48 -17.55
N PHE A 97 -4.47 20.67 -18.59
CA PHE A 97 -4.15 21.09 -19.97
C PHE A 97 -5.12 22.16 -20.46
N GLU A 98 -6.43 21.97 -20.24
CA GLU A 98 -7.46 22.97 -20.56
C GLU A 98 -7.20 24.31 -19.83
N HIS A 99 -6.80 24.21 -18.55
CA HIS A 99 -6.45 25.41 -17.79
C HIS A 99 -5.21 26.12 -18.35
N LEU A 100 -4.20 25.37 -18.78
CA LEU A 100 -3.00 25.94 -19.41
C LEU A 100 -3.34 26.62 -20.73
N GLU A 101 -4.20 26.04 -21.57
CA GLU A 101 -4.63 26.67 -22.84
C GLU A 101 -5.36 27.98 -22.62
N ALA A 102 -6.07 28.12 -21.50
CA ALA A 102 -6.80 29.36 -21.18
C ALA A 102 -5.91 30.45 -20.56
N LEU A 103 -4.63 30.16 -20.24
CA LEU A 103 -3.73 31.16 -19.67
C LEU A 103 -3.15 32.11 -20.74
N ASP A 104 -2.96 33.37 -20.36
CA ASP A 104 -2.40 34.41 -21.22
C ASP A 104 -0.91 34.16 -21.54
N ALA A 105 -0.45 34.61 -22.69
CA ALA A 105 0.93 34.53 -23.15
C ALA A 105 1.94 35.13 -22.16
N SER A 106 1.54 36.11 -21.36
CA SER A 106 2.34 36.72 -20.30
C SER A 106 2.72 35.72 -19.20
N TYR A 107 1.92 34.69 -18.95
CA TYR A 107 2.23 33.62 -18.01
C TYR A 107 3.44 32.79 -18.47
N TYR A 108 3.48 32.45 -19.75
CA TYR A 108 4.53 31.63 -20.35
C TYR A 108 5.87 32.35 -20.47
N THR A 109 5.87 33.68 -20.53
CA THR A 109 7.09 34.48 -20.51
C THR A 109 7.71 34.58 -19.10
N ARG A 110 6.87 34.43 -18.05
CA ARG A 110 7.31 34.51 -16.63
C ARG A 110 7.57 33.16 -16.00
N THR A 111 7.02 32.09 -16.55
CA THR A 111 7.10 30.73 -15.98
C THR A 111 8.00 29.87 -16.85
N ARG A 112 8.96 29.19 -16.24
CA ARG A 112 9.85 28.27 -16.97
C ARG A 112 9.08 27.09 -17.51
N THR A 113 9.23 26.78 -18.79
CA THR A 113 8.59 25.63 -19.44
C THR A 113 8.91 24.31 -18.71
N GLY A 114 10.12 24.17 -18.16
CA GLY A 114 10.50 23.03 -17.36
C GLY A 114 9.66 22.82 -16.10
N ASP A 115 9.24 23.89 -15.43
CA ASP A 115 8.39 23.79 -14.22
C ASP A 115 6.98 23.34 -14.60
N ILE A 116 6.45 23.81 -15.74
CA ILE A 116 5.16 23.36 -16.26
C ILE A 116 5.22 21.88 -16.62
N MET A 117 6.27 21.46 -17.31
CA MET A 117 6.47 20.05 -17.68
C MET A 117 6.65 19.16 -16.46
N ALA A 118 7.38 19.61 -15.42
CA ALA A 118 7.51 18.86 -14.17
C ALA A 118 6.17 18.63 -13.49
N ARG A 119 5.27 19.61 -13.48
CA ARG A 119 3.91 19.47 -12.93
C ARG A 119 3.06 18.50 -13.76
N LEU A 120 3.14 18.59 -15.09
CA LEU A 120 2.39 17.71 -16.00
C LEU A 120 2.86 16.26 -15.99
N THR A 121 4.07 15.97 -15.49
CA THR A 121 4.65 14.65 -15.48
C THR A 121 4.86 14.13 -14.04
N ASN A 122 5.76 14.73 -13.29
CA ASN A 122 6.19 14.23 -11.99
C ASN A 122 5.11 14.41 -10.91
N ASP A 123 4.50 15.60 -10.83
CA ASP A 123 3.49 15.88 -9.81
C ASP A 123 2.21 15.08 -10.07
N LEU A 124 1.79 14.97 -11.33
CA LEU A 124 0.68 14.10 -11.71
C LEU A 124 0.94 12.63 -11.40
N SER A 125 2.15 12.15 -11.66
CA SER A 125 2.54 10.79 -11.29
C SER A 125 2.49 10.57 -9.78
N ALA A 126 2.90 11.56 -8.96
CA ALA A 126 2.79 11.51 -7.51
C ALA A 126 1.32 11.45 -7.04
N VAL A 127 0.41 12.21 -7.69
CA VAL A 127 -1.03 12.13 -7.43
C VAL A 127 -1.58 10.75 -7.78
N ARG A 128 -1.21 10.18 -8.93
CA ARG A 128 -1.59 8.81 -9.33
C ARG A 128 -1.15 7.78 -8.30
N MET A 129 0.09 7.85 -7.81
CA MET A 129 0.60 6.94 -6.76
C MET A 129 -0.19 7.07 -5.47
N THR A 130 -0.67 8.27 -5.16
CA THR A 130 -1.51 8.50 -3.98
C THR A 130 -2.94 8.00 -4.17
N ALA A 131 -3.51 8.18 -5.37
CA ALA A 131 -4.89 7.84 -5.68
C ALA A 131 -5.18 6.33 -5.78
N GLY A 132 -4.21 5.50 -6.13
CA GLY A 132 -4.35 4.06 -6.26
C GLY A 132 -3.44 3.28 -5.32
N PRO A 133 -2.13 3.20 -5.60
CA PRO A 133 -1.22 2.38 -4.81
C PRO A 133 -1.20 2.71 -3.32
N ALA A 134 -1.20 3.99 -2.92
CA ALA A 134 -1.17 4.34 -1.50
C ALA A 134 -2.46 3.91 -0.76
N ILE A 135 -3.63 4.11 -1.38
CA ILE A 135 -4.92 3.65 -0.83
C ILE A 135 -4.91 2.11 -0.71
N MET A 136 -4.44 1.43 -1.75
CA MET A 136 -4.33 -0.03 -1.76
C MET A 136 -3.45 -0.55 -0.63
N TYR A 137 -2.22 -0.01 -0.49
CA TYR A 137 -1.29 -0.42 0.56
C TYR A 137 -1.82 -0.10 1.97
N LEU A 138 -2.37 1.09 2.17
CA LEU A 138 -2.94 1.48 3.46
C LEU A 138 -4.07 0.54 3.87
N THR A 139 -5.03 0.30 2.97
CA THR A 139 -6.17 -0.60 3.22
C THR A 139 -5.68 -2.03 3.49
N ASN A 140 -4.75 -2.55 2.67
CA ASN A 140 -4.19 -3.89 2.87
C ASN A 140 -3.45 -4.01 4.21
N THR A 141 -2.68 -2.99 4.61
CA THR A 141 -1.96 -3.00 5.89
C THR A 141 -2.93 -2.98 7.07
N VAL A 142 -3.96 -2.15 7.02
CA VAL A 142 -4.96 -2.04 8.10
C VAL A 142 -5.75 -3.35 8.23
N PHE A 143 -6.38 -3.80 7.16
CA PHE A 143 -7.21 -5.01 7.21
C PHE A 143 -6.38 -6.29 7.36
N GLY A 144 -5.23 -6.37 6.69
CA GLY A 144 -4.30 -7.48 6.87
C GLY A 144 -3.79 -7.59 8.31
N GLY A 145 -3.47 -6.45 8.93
CA GLY A 145 -3.09 -6.38 10.34
C GLY A 145 -4.22 -6.82 11.28
N ILE A 146 -5.45 -6.34 11.05
CA ILE A 146 -6.63 -6.74 11.84
C ILE A 146 -6.87 -8.24 11.74
N PHE A 147 -6.88 -8.79 10.53
CA PHE A 147 -7.10 -10.23 10.33
C PHE A 147 -5.95 -11.06 10.90
N ALA A 148 -4.69 -10.64 10.71
CA ALA A 148 -3.54 -11.33 11.28
C ALA A 148 -3.62 -11.38 12.81
N LEU A 149 -3.90 -10.25 13.47
CA LEU A 149 -4.07 -10.19 14.92
C LEU A 149 -5.23 -11.06 15.41
N TYR A 150 -6.34 -11.05 14.68
CA TYR A 150 -7.48 -11.92 15.01
C TYR A 150 -7.09 -13.41 14.96
N PHE A 151 -6.47 -13.88 13.89
CA PHE A 151 -6.09 -15.29 13.78
C PHE A 151 -4.96 -15.66 14.74
N MET A 152 -3.97 -14.80 14.95
CA MET A 152 -2.91 -15.02 15.94
C MET A 152 -3.48 -15.17 17.37
N SER A 153 -4.42 -14.29 17.73
CA SER A 153 -5.08 -14.36 19.05
C SER A 153 -5.93 -15.63 19.24
N ARG A 154 -6.43 -16.21 18.14
CA ARG A 154 -7.18 -17.50 18.17
C ARG A 154 -6.26 -18.71 18.33
N ILE A 155 -5.00 -18.58 17.95
CA ILE A 155 -3.99 -19.64 18.12
C ILE A 155 -3.47 -19.62 19.57
N ASP A 156 -2.86 -18.50 19.98
CA ASP A 156 -2.36 -18.30 21.35
C ASP A 156 -2.19 -16.80 21.63
N VAL A 157 -2.91 -16.32 22.63
CA VAL A 157 -2.88 -14.89 23.02
C VAL A 157 -1.51 -14.50 23.61
N ARG A 158 -0.86 -15.39 24.35
CA ARG A 158 0.45 -15.09 24.98
C ARG A 158 1.53 -14.95 23.92
N LEU A 159 1.56 -15.87 22.95
CA LEU A 159 2.48 -15.78 21.81
C LEU A 159 2.22 -14.55 20.97
N THR A 160 0.95 -14.16 20.78
CA THR A 160 0.57 -12.93 20.05
C THR A 160 1.15 -11.70 20.75
N LEU A 161 0.99 -11.57 22.07
CA LEU A 161 1.52 -10.44 22.82
C LEU A 161 3.06 -10.39 22.78
N LEU A 162 3.72 -11.55 22.90
CA LEU A 162 5.17 -11.63 22.77
C LEU A 162 5.66 -11.22 21.37
N ALA A 163 4.94 -11.60 20.31
CA ALA A 163 5.26 -11.23 18.93
C ALA A 163 5.04 -9.74 18.64
N LEU A 164 4.06 -9.11 19.29
CA LEU A 164 3.79 -7.68 19.14
C LEU A 164 4.85 -6.79 19.82
N CYS A 165 5.47 -7.27 20.89
CA CYS A 165 6.48 -6.51 21.64
C CYS A 165 7.61 -5.96 20.73
N PRO A 166 8.35 -6.78 19.96
CA PRO A 166 9.36 -6.27 19.04
C PRO A 166 8.77 -5.41 17.91
N MET A 167 7.55 -5.70 17.43
CA MET A 167 6.93 -4.91 16.37
C MET A 167 6.63 -3.46 16.80
N ILE A 168 6.34 -3.22 18.07
CA ILE A 168 6.15 -1.87 18.61
C ILE A 168 7.51 -1.19 18.85
N LEU A 169 8.53 -1.95 19.27
CA LEU A 169 9.87 -1.41 19.54
C LEU A 169 10.60 -0.99 18.26
N LEU A 170 10.48 -1.76 17.18
CA LEU A 170 11.18 -1.53 15.91
C LEU A 170 10.97 -0.14 15.33
N PRO A 171 9.74 0.40 15.19
CA PRO A 171 9.54 1.77 14.69
C PRO A 171 10.18 2.83 15.58
N ILE A 172 10.13 2.66 16.89
CA ILE A 172 10.71 3.60 17.87
C ILE A 172 12.24 3.65 17.71
N ILE A 173 12.86 2.47 17.63
CA ILE A 173 14.30 2.34 17.41
C ILE A 173 14.69 2.91 16.04
N SER A 174 13.92 2.59 14.99
CA SER A 174 14.18 3.06 13.62
C SER A 174 14.13 4.59 13.51
N VAL A 175 13.14 5.24 14.14
CA VAL A 175 13.05 6.71 14.16
C VAL A 175 14.24 7.34 14.89
N LYS A 176 14.66 6.78 16.05
CA LYS A 176 15.82 7.27 16.79
C LYS A 176 17.11 7.09 15.99
N LEU A 177 17.28 5.93 15.36
CA LEU A 177 18.45 5.63 14.54
C LEU A 177 18.50 6.50 13.30
N ALA A 178 17.38 6.72 12.61
CA ALA A 178 17.30 7.62 11.45
C ALA A 178 17.70 9.05 11.80
N LYS A 179 17.25 9.58 12.95
CA LYS A 179 17.67 10.91 13.43
C LYS A 179 19.18 10.98 13.70
N LEU A 180 19.73 9.93 14.34
CA LEU A 180 21.17 9.87 14.63
C LEU A 180 21.99 9.81 13.34
N ILE A 181 21.57 9.00 12.37
CA ILE A 181 22.21 8.91 11.05
C ILE A 181 22.15 10.24 10.33
N HIS A 182 21.01 10.93 10.34
CA HIS A 182 20.84 12.23 9.67
C HIS A 182 21.80 13.28 10.22
N ILE A 183 21.89 13.42 11.55
CA ILE A 183 22.83 14.33 12.21
C ILE A 183 24.29 14.01 11.85
N ARG A 184 24.65 12.72 11.82
CA ARG A 184 26.01 12.31 11.45
C ARG A 184 26.31 12.56 9.98
N PHE A 185 25.32 12.35 9.12
CA PHE A 185 25.47 12.58 7.68
C PHE A 185 25.65 14.07 7.34
N GLU A 186 24.88 14.96 8.01
CA GLU A 186 25.06 16.41 7.88
C GLU A 186 26.49 16.83 8.27
N SER A 187 27.02 16.33 9.39
CA SER A 187 28.39 16.60 9.81
C SER A 187 29.44 16.13 8.80
N VAL A 188 29.24 14.95 8.20
CA VAL A 188 30.13 14.44 7.14
C VAL A 188 30.07 15.32 5.89
N GLN A 189 28.87 15.77 5.51
CA GLN A 189 28.66 16.61 4.34
C GLN A 189 29.26 18.00 4.52
N GLU A 190 29.18 18.59 5.72
CA GLU A 190 29.86 19.85 6.06
C GLU A 190 31.38 19.72 5.95
N HIS A 191 31.96 18.64 6.51
CA HIS A 191 33.40 18.40 6.39
C HIS A 191 33.85 18.15 4.95
N PHE A 192 33.03 17.44 4.16
CA PHE A 192 33.30 17.21 2.74
C PHE A 192 33.28 18.52 1.92
N SER A 193 32.28 19.37 2.22
CA SER A 193 32.18 20.71 1.60
C SER A 193 33.40 21.59 1.91
N SER A 194 33.90 21.53 3.13
CA SER A 194 35.11 22.31 3.55
C SER A 194 36.39 21.80 2.89
N LEU A 195 36.45 20.58 2.41
CA LEU A 195 37.60 20.01 1.69
C LEU A 195 37.59 20.33 0.19
N THR A 196 36.45 20.72 -0.35
CA THR A 196 36.27 21.03 -1.78
C THR A 196 36.29 22.52 -2.09
N THR A 197 36.47 23.37 -1.08
CA THR A 197 36.66 24.82 -1.20
C THR A 197 38.15 25.15 -1.07
#